data_170dc91bdab6e55c364802addae94325
#
_entry.id   170dc91bdab6e55c364802addae94325
#
_cell.length_a   1.000
_cell.length_b   1.000
_cell.length_c   1.000
_cell.angle_alpha   90.00
_cell.angle_beta   90.00
_cell.angle_gamma   90.00
#
_symmetry.space_group_name_H-M   'P 1'
#
loop_
_entity.id
_entity.type
_entity.pdbx_description
1 polymer ?
#
loop_
_entity_poly.entity_id
_entity_poly.type
_entity_poly.pdbx_seq_one_letter_code
_entity_poly.pdbx_strand_id
1 'polypeptide(L)'
;MGEFRRNILVTGGAGFIGSHVVRLFVTKYLDYRIINLDALTYAGNLENLKDVEDCPNYVFVKGDICDHALVSELFERYEIDGVIHLAAESHVDRSIEDPFTFARTNVMGTLTLLHAARTYWSNTSLRGTDEAVAICNRRFYHVSTDEVYGALEMDGGFFTEETRYDPHSPYSASKASSDHFVRAFHDTYGLPTVISNCSNNYGPYQFPEKLIPLFINNIRKGKPLPVYGKGENVRDWLYVEDHARAIDLIFHEGKDGETYNIGGFNEWKNIDLIKVMIEAADRLLGNTPGHSLGLITYVKDRAGHDLRYAIDSRKLHEELGWEPSLQF
;
A
#
# COMPACT_ATOMS: atom_id res chain seq x y z
N MET A 1 23.51 7.40 22.83
CA MET A 1 22.44 6.71 22.11
C MET A 1 23.11 5.58 21.36
N GLY A 2 22.66 4.33 21.48
CA GLY A 2 23.20 3.23 20.69
C GLY A 2 22.97 3.50 19.20
N GLU A 3 23.92 3.13 18.37
CA GLU A 3 23.82 3.24 16.93
C GLU A 3 22.81 2.21 16.45
N PHE A 4 21.77 2.64 15.70
CA PHE A 4 20.81 1.73 15.10
C PHE A 4 21.48 1.00 13.93
N ARG A 5 21.19 -0.29 13.76
CA ARG A 5 21.75 -1.11 12.67
C ARG A 5 21.21 -0.68 11.31
N ARG A 6 19.95 -0.22 11.25
CA ARG A 6 19.31 0.27 10.03
C ARG A 6 18.44 1.51 10.32
N ASN A 7 18.35 2.38 9.33
CA ASN A 7 17.48 3.56 9.37
C ASN A 7 16.51 3.50 8.18
N ILE A 8 15.26 3.20 8.45
CA ILE A 8 14.24 2.94 7.44
C ILE A 8 13.27 4.10 7.35
N LEU A 9 13.16 4.71 6.19
CA LEU A 9 12.14 5.70 5.88
C LEU A 9 10.86 4.99 5.42
N VAL A 10 9.80 5.11 6.20
CA VAL A 10 8.46 4.67 5.81
C VAL A 10 7.66 5.91 5.45
N THR A 11 7.16 6.01 4.22
CA THR A 11 6.31 7.12 3.79
C THR A 11 4.84 6.71 3.80
N GLY A 12 3.95 7.62 4.22
CA GLY A 12 2.53 7.31 4.37
C GLY A 12 2.22 6.40 5.57
N GLY A 13 3.11 6.40 6.57
CA GLY A 13 3.00 5.51 7.74
C GLY A 13 1.87 5.85 8.71
N ALA A 14 1.24 7.03 8.62
CA ALA A 14 0.04 7.36 9.39
C ALA A 14 -1.26 6.92 8.70
N GLY A 15 -1.18 6.40 7.48
CA GLY A 15 -2.30 5.84 6.72
C GLY A 15 -2.66 4.42 7.16
N PHE A 16 -3.62 3.81 6.45
CA PHE A 16 -4.14 2.48 6.74
C PHE A 16 -3.05 1.39 6.71
N ILE A 17 -2.52 1.05 5.54
CA ILE A 17 -1.50 0.00 5.39
C ILE A 17 -0.20 0.41 6.08
N GLY A 18 0.20 1.68 5.91
CA GLY A 18 1.43 2.21 6.48
C GLY A 18 1.52 2.10 8.00
N SER A 19 0.41 2.28 8.73
CA SER A 19 0.40 2.16 10.19
C SER A 19 0.68 0.73 10.67
N HIS A 20 0.22 -0.29 9.93
CA HIS A 20 0.54 -1.69 10.22
C HIS A 20 2.01 -2.01 9.94
N VAL A 21 2.56 -1.46 8.84
CA VAL A 21 3.99 -1.61 8.52
C VAL A 21 4.86 -0.93 9.58
N VAL A 22 4.57 0.32 9.93
CA VAL A 22 5.31 1.04 11.00
C VAL A 22 5.26 0.27 12.30
N ARG A 23 4.07 -0.15 12.74
CA ARG A 23 3.91 -0.93 13.98
C ARG A 23 4.71 -2.22 13.95
N LEU A 24 4.63 -2.98 12.86
CA LEU A 24 5.38 -4.22 12.70
C LEU A 24 6.89 -3.97 12.80
N PHE A 25 7.41 -2.99 12.08
CA PHE A 25 8.85 -2.72 12.07
C PHE A 25 9.37 -2.17 13.41
N VAL A 26 8.63 -1.26 14.05
CA VAL A 26 8.99 -0.69 15.36
C VAL A 26 9.04 -1.78 16.44
N THR A 27 8.08 -2.71 16.43
CA THR A 27 7.99 -3.74 17.48
C THR A 27 8.88 -4.94 17.21
N LYS A 28 9.09 -5.32 15.95
CA LYS A 28 9.89 -6.49 15.56
C LYS A 28 11.39 -6.21 15.54
N TYR A 29 11.81 -5.00 15.12
CA TYR A 29 13.21 -4.65 14.89
C TYR A 29 13.66 -3.52 15.82
N LEU A 30 13.96 -3.87 17.08
CA LEU A 30 14.36 -2.89 18.10
C LEU A 30 15.69 -2.18 17.79
N ASP A 31 16.50 -2.76 16.92
CA ASP A 31 17.78 -2.23 16.42
C ASP A 31 17.63 -1.44 15.09
N TYR A 32 16.39 -1.24 14.59
CA TYR A 32 16.10 -0.35 13.47
C TYR A 32 15.52 0.96 13.96
N ARG A 33 15.90 2.08 13.35
CA ARG A 33 15.18 3.36 13.49
C ARG A 33 14.16 3.46 12.37
N ILE A 34 12.92 3.70 12.71
CA ILE A 34 11.81 3.86 11.77
C ILE A 34 11.41 5.33 11.71
N ILE A 35 11.70 5.95 10.58
CA ILE A 35 11.35 7.34 10.29
C ILE A 35 10.06 7.34 9.47
N ASN A 36 8.97 7.79 10.06
CA ASN A 36 7.67 7.87 9.39
C ASN A 36 7.45 9.29 8.83
N LEU A 37 7.53 9.43 7.51
CA LEU A 37 7.22 10.67 6.80
C LEU A 37 5.78 10.62 6.29
N ASP A 38 4.92 11.49 6.81
CA ASP A 38 3.53 11.59 6.39
C ASP A 38 3.06 13.04 6.32
N ALA A 39 2.34 13.39 5.26
CA ALA A 39 1.80 14.73 5.07
C ALA A 39 0.56 15.01 5.94
N LEU A 40 -0.02 13.96 6.54
CA LEU A 40 -1.29 14.01 7.28
C LEU A 40 -2.40 14.65 6.44
N THR A 41 -2.56 14.18 5.22
CA THR A 41 -3.71 14.53 4.38
C THR A 41 -4.98 13.88 4.92
N TYR A 42 -6.03 13.80 4.13
CA TYR A 42 -7.35 13.34 4.60
C TYR A 42 -7.38 11.92 5.22
N ALA A 43 -6.47 11.03 4.83
CA ALA A 43 -6.42 9.64 5.30
C ALA A 43 -5.30 9.36 6.33
N GLY A 44 -4.40 10.31 6.55
CA GLY A 44 -3.34 10.20 7.56
C GLY A 44 -3.87 10.53 8.95
N ASN A 45 -3.68 9.61 9.90
CA ASN A 45 -4.14 9.79 11.29
C ASN A 45 -3.13 9.19 12.28
N LEU A 46 -2.53 10.05 13.12
CA LEU A 46 -1.54 9.61 14.12
C LEU A 46 -2.13 8.73 15.22
N GLU A 47 -3.44 8.79 15.46
CA GLU A 47 -4.11 7.86 16.38
C GLU A 47 -3.95 6.39 15.96
N ASN A 48 -3.70 6.12 14.67
CA ASN A 48 -3.39 4.78 14.18
C ASN A 48 -2.08 4.22 14.75
N LEU A 49 -1.19 5.08 15.29
CA LEU A 49 0.15 4.74 15.78
C LEU A 49 0.34 5.03 17.28
N LYS A 50 -0.76 5.27 18.01
CA LYS A 50 -0.77 5.60 19.42
C LYS A 50 -0.02 4.59 20.29
N ASP A 51 -0.06 3.34 19.91
CA ASP A 51 0.58 2.22 20.63
C ASP A 51 2.10 2.16 20.45
N VAL A 52 2.65 2.87 19.48
CA VAL A 52 4.09 2.90 19.17
C VAL A 52 4.70 4.30 19.18
N GLU A 53 3.91 5.35 19.47
CA GLU A 53 4.38 6.74 19.37
C GLU A 53 5.56 7.07 20.30
N ASP A 54 5.63 6.42 21.47
CA ASP A 54 6.67 6.63 22.48
C ASP A 54 7.86 5.64 22.37
N CYS A 55 7.87 4.77 21.35
CA CYS A 55 8.97 3.83 21.16
C CYS A 55 10.27 4.57 20.79
N PRO A 56 11.42 4.22 21.43
CA PRO A 56 12.67 4.96 21.25
C PRO A 56 13.26 4.86 19.85
N ASN A 57 12.83 3.89 19.07
CA ASN A 57 13.24 3.64 17.69
C ASN A 57 12.23 4.17 16.65
N TYR A 58 11.19 4.89 17.07
CA TYR A 58 10.21 5.53 16.19
C TYR A 58 10.41 7.03 16.13
N VAL A 59 10.35 7.60 14.92
CA VAL A 59 10.41 9.05 14.68
C VAL A 59 9.31 9.43 13.69
N PHE A 60 8.47 10.38 14.06
CA PHE A 60 7.49 10.96 13.15
C PHE A 60 8.01 12.28 12.57
N VAL A 61 7.85 12.44 11.25
CA VAL A 61 8.12 13.67 10.51
C VAL A 61 6.89 14.04 9.70
N LYS A 62 6.33 15.24 9.95
CA LYS A 62 5.25 15.76 9.11
C LYS A 62 5.86 16.42 7.87
N GLY A 63 5.52 15.94 6.67
CA GLY A 63 6.00 16.52 5.42
C GLY A 63 5.47 15.86 4.18
N ASP A 64 5.60 16.56 3.05
CA ASP A 64 5.20 16.11 1.72
C ASP A 64 6.39 15.41 1.03
N ILE A 65 6.18 14.22 0.48
CA ILE A 65 7.20 13.50 -0.30
C ILE A 65 7.64 14.25 -1.56
N CYS A 66 6.89 15.26 -2.01
CA CYS A 66 7.25 16.15 -3.11
C CYS A 66 8.20 17.26 -2.69
N ASP A 67 8.48 17.44 -1.40
CA ASP A 67 9.43 18.43 -0.90
C ASP A 67 10.87 17.89 -1.00
N HIS A 68 11.55 18.26 -2.08
CA HIS A 68 12.94 17.84 -2.35
C HIS A 68 13.92 18.21 -1.23
N ALA A 69 13.76 19.41 -0.64
CA ALA A 69 14.67 19.87 0.40
C ALA A 69 14.51 19.04 1.67
N LEU A 70 13.27 18.84 2.12
CA LEU A 70 12.95 18.02 3.28
C LEU A 70 13.41 16.58 3.08
N VAL A 71 13.06 15.97 1.95
CA VAL A 71 13.42 14.56 1.68
C VAL A 71 14.94 14.38 1.68
N SER A 72 15.69 15.27 1.03
CA SER A 72 17.16 15.22 1.03
C SER A 72 17.75 15.39 2.43
N GLU A 73 17.23 16.35 3.23
CA GLU A 73 17.62 16.54 4.62
C GLU A 73 17.40 15.25 5.45
N LEU A 74 16.27 14.57 5.26
CA LEU A 74 15.98 13.32 6.00
C LEU A 74 16.99 12.22 5.69
N PHE A 75 17.36 12.04 4.41
CA PHE A 75 18.39 11.07 4.04
C PHE A 75 19.74 11.35 4.71
N GLU A 76 20.16 12.61 4.74
CA GLU A 76 21.42 13.02 5.39
C GLU A 76 21.35 12.93 6.91
N ARG A 77 20.27 13.47 7.52
CA ARG A 77 20.12 13.57 8.97
C ARG A 77 19.99 12.23 9.67
N TYR A 78 19.28 11.28 9.05
CA TYR A 78 19.03 9.97 9.62
C TYR A 78 19.85 8.86 8.99
N GLU A 79 20.71 9.18 8.02
CA GLU A 79 21.55 8.19 7.31
C GLU A 79 20.72 7.02 6.77
N ILE A 80 19.62 7.37 6.03
CA ILE A 80 18.62 6.39 5.56
C ILE A 80 19.26 5.38 4.62
N ASP A 81 19.13 4.10 4.96
CA ASP A 81 19.60 2.95 4.18
C ASP A 81 18.47 2.12 3.55
N GLY A 82 17.21 2.34 3.97
CA GLY A 82 16.04 1.67 3.42
C GLY A 82 14.86 2.62 3.27
N VAL A 83 14.06 2.39 2.23
CA VAL A 83 12.79 3.11 1.99
C VAL A 83 11.68 2.11 1.79
N ILE A 84 10.56 2.27 2.50
CA ILE A 84 9.29 1.58 2.23
C ILE A 84 8.29 2.67 1.86
N HIS A 85 8.00 2.75 0.56
CA HIS A 85 7.21 3.84 0.00
C HIS A 85 5.74 3.44 -0.17
N LEU A 86 4.89 3.92 0.77
CA LEU A 86 3.44 3.70 0.75
C LEU A 86 2.64 5.01 0.55
N ALA A 87 3.27 6.18 0.72
CA ALA A 87 2.58 7.45 0.53
C ALA A 87 2.03 7.58 -0.90
N ALA A 88 0.72 7.75 -1.02
CA ALA A 88 0.05 7.90 -2.31
C ALA A 88 -1.34 8.53 -2.12
N GLU A 89 -1.82 9.22 -3.12
CA GLU A 89 -3.23 9.42 -3.34
C GLU A 89 -3.84 8.12 -3.89
N SER A 90 -4.95 7.61 -3.31
CA SER A 90 -5.42 6.24 -3.58
C SER A 90 -6.92 6.09 -3.79
N HIS A 91 -7.68 7.18 -3.90
CA HIS A 91 -9.13 7.12 -4.09
C HIS A 91 -9.49 7.36 -5.56
N VAL A 92 -9.98 6.33 -6.25
CA VAL A 92 -10.27 6.38 -7.69
C VAL A 92 -11.21 7.53 -8.05
N ASP A 93 -12.34 7.72 -7.32
CA ASP A 93 -13.29 8.79 -7.65
C ASP A 93 -12.64 10.18 -7.54
N ARG A 94 -11.79 10.41 -6.53
CA ARG A 94 -11.02 11.65 -6.42
C ARG A 94 -10.02 11.82 -7.57
N SER A 95 -9.46 10.72 -8.09
CA SER A 95 -8.54 10.79 -9.24
C SER A 95 -9.25 11.23 -10.52
N ILE A 96 -10.53 10.90 -10.65
CA ILE A 96 -11.35 11.33 -11.78
C ILE A 96 -11.67 12.84 -11.67
N GLU A 97 -11.88 13.33 -10.45
CA GLU A 97 -12.16 14.75 -10.18
C GLU A 97 -10.90 15.63 -10.30
N ASP A 98 -9.77 15.16 -9.75
CA ASP A 98 -8.48 15.89 -9.75
C ASP A 98 -7.30 14.96 -10.06
N PRO A 99 -7.03 14.64 -11.34
CA PRO A 99 -5.91 13.80 -11.72
C PRO A 99 -4.54 14.44 -11.47
N PHE A 100 -4.46 15.78 -11.38
CA PHE A 100 -3.19 16.48 -11.18
C PHE A 100 -2.60 16.23 -9.80
N THR A 101 -3.41 16.21 -8.75
CA THR A 101 -2.97 15.85 -7.40
C THR A 101 -2.40 14.43 -7.37
N PHE A 102 -3.01 13.48 -8.10
CA PHE A 102 -2.52 12.10 -8.20
C PHE A 102 -1.18 12.04 -8.96
N ALA A 103 -1.06 12.72 -10.09
CA ALA A 103 0.21 12.79 -10.82
C ALA A 103 1.31 13.44 -9.97
N ARG A 104 1.02 14.54 -9.28
CA ARG A 104 1.97 15.21 -8.40
C ARG A 104 2.43 14.29 -7.27
N THR A 105 1.51 13.74 -6.49
CA THR A 105 1.86 12.93 -5.32
C THR A 105 2.48 11.60 -5.74
N ASN A 106 1.80 10.83 -6.59
CA ASN A 106 2.22 9.47 -6.89
C ASN A 106 3.45 9.43 -7.81
N VAL A 107 3.52 10.30 -8.83
CA VAL A 107 4.64 10.29 -9.77
C VAL A 107 5.79 11.16 -9.29
N MET A 108 5.54 12.46 -9.06
CA MET A 108 6.61 13.39 -8.68
C MET A 108 7.14 13.09 -7.27
N GLY A 109 6.27 12.71 -6.32
CA GLY A 109 6.71 12.27 -4.99
C GLY A 109 7.60 11.05 -5.03
N THR A 110 7.24 10.02 -5.84
CA THR A 110 8.10 8.83 -6.04
C THR A 110 9.44 9.22 -6.67
N LEU A 111 9.44 10.08 -7.70
CA LEU A 111 10.69 10.58 -8.31
C LEU A 111 11.56 11.33 -7.32
N THR A 112 10.98 12.15 -6.45
CA THR A 112 11.72 12.85 -5.40
C THR A 112 12.44 11.89 -4.47
N LEU A 113 11.75 10.86 -3.99
CA LEU A 113 12.32 9.83 -3.12
C LEU A 113 13.41 9.02 -3.81
N LEU A 114 13.18 8.58 -5.06
CA LEU A 114 14.16 7.86 -5.87
C LEU A 114 15.43 8.68 -6.11
N HIS A 115 15.26 9.96 -6.43
CA HIS A 115 16.39 10.88 -6.65
C HIS A 115 17.21 11.08 -5.38
N ALA A 116 16.56 11.28 -4.24
CA ALA A 116 17.23 11.45 -2.96
C ALA A 116 17.99 10.16 -2.55
N ALA A 117 17.34 9.00 -2.67
CA ALA A 117 17.96 7.71 -2.40
C ALA A 117 19.21 7.49 -3.27
N ARG A 118 19.08 7.68 -4.59
CA ARG A 118 20.20 7.57 -5.53
C ARG A 118 21.34 8.51 -5.16
N THR A 119 21.04 9.79 -4.93
CA THR A 119 22.06 10.81 -4.65
C THR A 119 22.81 10.51 -3.35
N TYR A 120 22.08 10.22 -2.30
CA TYR A 120 22.65 9.95 -0.99
C TYR A 120 23.47 8.63 -0.99
N TRP A 121 22.92 7.56 -1.54
CA TRP A 121 23.59 6.26 -1.57
C TRP A 121 24.83 6.24 -2.47
N SER A 122 24.82 6.94 -3.62
CA SER A 122 26.00 7.05 -4.47
C SER A 122 27.13 7.83 -3.77
N ASN A 123 26.80 8.93 -3.08
CA ASN A 123 27.80 9.77 -2.39
C ASN A 123 28.42 9.07 -1.17
N THR A 124 27.68 8.21 -0.47
CA THR A 124 28.19 7.47 0.70
C THR A 124 29.03 6.26 0.32
N SER A 125 28.80 5.64 -0.83
CA SER A 125 29.66 4.60 -1.37
C SER A 125 31.06 5.10 -1.69
N LEU A 126 31.22 6.38 -2.02
CA LEU A 126 32.53 7.01 -2.30
C LEU A 126 33.33 7.38 -1.02
N ARG A 127 32.75 7.29 0.18
CA ARG A 127 33.38 7.70 1.45
C ARG A 127 34.11 6.60 2.21
N GLY A 128 34.33 5.40 1.62
CA GLY A 128 35.35 4.44 2.12
C GLY A 128 34.94 3.59 3.31
N THR A 129 33.66 3.29 3.51
CA THR A 129 33.23 2.11 4.29
C THR A 129 33.28 0.88 3.39
N ASP A 130 33.53 -0.32 3.94
CA ASP A 130 33.53 -1.57 3.15
C ASP A 130 32.34 -1.62 2.19
N GLU A 131 32.61 -1.30 0.91
CA GLU A 131 31.60 -1.08 -0.14
C GLU A 131 30.60 -2.22 -0.24
N ALA A 132 31.08 -3.46 -0.07
CA ALA A 132 30.26 -4.66 -0.16
C ALA A 132 29.18 -4.75 0.96
N VAL A 133 29.50 -4.32 2.18
CA VAL A 133 28.58 -4.40 3.33
C VAL A 133 27.57 -3.25 3.29
N ALA A 134 27.97 -2.06 2.86
CA ALA A 134 27.10 -0.89 2.77
C ALA A 134 26.06 -1.03 1.64
N ILE A 135 26.42 -1.68 0.52
CA ILE A 135 25.52 -1.89 -0.62
C ILE A 135 24.52 -3.01 -0.34
N CYS A 136 24.92 -4.08 0.35
CA CYS A 136 24.06 -5.23 0.65
C CYS A 136 22.81 -4.92 1.49
N ASN A 137 22.75 -3.78 2.19
CA ASN A 137 21.64 -3.46 3.09
C ASN A 137 20.70 -2.37 2.54
N ARG A 138 21.03 -1.72 1.42
CA ARG A 138 20.17 -0.66 0.85
C ARG A 138 19.02 -1.25 0.08
N ARG A 139 17.84 -0.67 0.23
CA ARG A 139 16.66 -1.06 -0.56
C ARG A 139 15.64 0.05 -0.65
N PHE A 140 15.15 0.29 -1.86
CA PHE A 140 13.99 1.11 -2.14
C PHE A 140 12.81 0.20 -2.49
N TYR A 141 11.87 0.06 -1.58
CA TYR A 141 10.67 -0.74 -1.78
C TYR A 141 9.47 0.16 -2.11
N HIS A 142 8.89 -0.06 -3.29
CA HIS A 142 7.71 0.66 -3.76
C HIS A 142 6.47 -0.23 -3.67
N VAL A 143 5.46 0.21 -2.92
CA VAL A 143 4.17 -0.47 -2.80
C VAL A 143 3.21 0.10 -3.84
N SER A 144 2.77 -0.74 -4.78
CA SER A 144 1.85 -0.43 -5.86
C SER A 144 0.51 -1.17 -5.70
N THR A 145 -0.23 -1.37 -6.77
CA THR A 145 -1.59 -1.91 -6.79
C THR A 145 -1.79 -2.82 -7.99
N ASP A 146 -2.66 -3.81 -7.89
CA ASP A 146 -3.09 -4.66 -8.99
C ASP A 146 -3.88 -3.90 -10.07
N GLU A 147 -4.43 -2.73 -9.74
CA GLU A 147 -5.15 -1.87 -10.69
C GLU A 147 -4.27 -1.38 -11.86
N VAL A 148 -2.93 -1.49 -11.75
CA VAL A 148 -2.02 -1.18 -12.86
C VAL A 148 -2.12 -2.16 -14.02
N TYR A 149 -2.61 -3.37 -13.78
CA TYR A 149 -2.77 -4.41 -14.81
C TYR A 149 -4.03 -4.25 -15.68
N GLY A 150 -4.98 -3.40 -15.26
CA GLY A 150 -6.28 -3.23 -15.92
C GLY A 150 -7.34 -4.19 -15.42
N ALA A 151 -8.22 -4.69 -16.29
CA ALA A 151 -9.34 -5.55 -15.95
C ALA A 151 -9.18 -6.97 -16.49
N LEU A 152 -9.67 -7.95 -15.74
CA LEU A 152 -9.84 -9.33 -16.20
C LEU A 152 -11.30 -9.57 -16.61
N GLU A 153 -11.48 -10.48 -17.59
CA GLU A 153 -12.78 -11.09 -17.86
C GLU A 153 -13.21 -11.98 -16.68
N MET A 154 -14.53 -12.25 -16.57
CA MET A 154 -15.08 -13.02 -15.45
C MET A 154 -14.56 -14.46 -15.37
N ASP A 155 -14.25 -15.05 -16.52
CA ASP A 155 -13.68 -16.40 -16.69
C ASP A 155 -12.17 -16.35 -17.03
N GLY A 156 -11.56 -15.16 -16.99
CA GLY A 156 -10.13 -14.94 -17.22
C GLY A 156 -9.27 -15.49 -16.09
N GLY A 157 -7.97 -15.66 -16.34
CA GLY A 157 -7.00 -16.15 -15.37
C GLY A 157 -6.73 -15.15 -14.21
N PHE A 158 -5.46 -15.00 -13.88
CA PHE A 158 -5.00 -14.09 -12.84
C PHE A 158 -3.94 -13.14 -13.42
N PHE A 159 -3.81 -11.95 -12.85
CA PHE A 159 -2.66 -11.10 -13.10
C PHE A 159 -1.40 -11.72 -12.50
N THR A 160 -0.39 -11.91 -13.32
CA THR A 160 0.95 -12.30 -12.90
C THR A 160 1.89 -11.11 -13.02
N GLU A 161 3.09 -11.21 -12.52
CA GLU A 161 4.12 -10.17 -12.64
C GLU A 161 4.55 -9.91 -14.09
N GLU A 162 4.28 -10.84 -15.00
CA GLU A 162 4.51 -10.72 -16.47
C GLU A 162 3.35 -10.04 -17.21
N THR A 163 2.21 -9.82 -16.53
CA THR A 163 1.04 -9.18 -17.14
C THR A 163 1.38 -7.73 -17.52
N ARG A 164 1.06 -7.34 -18.76
CA ARG A 164 1.26 -5.96 -19.20
C ARG A 164 0.36 -5.01 -18.43
N TYR A 165 0.88 -3.82 -18.14
CA TYR A 165 0.10 -2.75 -17.53
C TYR A 165 -0.88 -2.16 -18.55
N ASP A 166 -2.14 -2.04 -18.12
CA ASP A 166 -3.24 -1.44 -18.90
C ASP A 166 -4.19 -0.65 -17.97
N PRO A 167 -3.69 0.40 -17.30
CA PRO A 167 -4.46 1.13 -16.30
C PRO A 167 -5.61 1.94 -16.91
N HIS A 168 -6.83 1.84 -16.33
CA HIS A 168 -8.04 2.50 -16.84
C HIS A 168 -8.50 3.72 -16.04
N SER A 169 -7.83 4.06 -14.93
CA SER A 169 -8.15 5.24 -14.12
C SER A 169 -6.95 6.18 -13.97
N PRO A 170 -7.15 7.49 -13.69
CA PRO A 170 -6.02 8.38 -13.39
C PRO A 170 -5.19 7.91 -12.19
N TYR A 171 -5.83 7.29 -11.19
CA TYR A 171 -5.11 6.66 -10.06
C TYR A 171 -4.20 5.54 -10.55
N SER A 172 -4.75 4.52 -11.21
CA SER A 172 -3.95 3.37 -11.67
C SER A 172 -2.88 3.79 -12.67
N ALA A 173 -3.16 4.76 -13.56
CA ALA A 173 -2.18 5.34 -14.47
C ALA A 173 -1.03 6.03 -13.73
N SER A 174 -1.32 6.77 -12.65
CA SER A 174 -0.29 7.40 -11.83
C SER A 174 0.59 6.39 -11.10
N LYS A 175 0.01 5.28 -10.62
CA LYS A 175 0.75 4.18 -9.98
C LYS A 175 1.60 3.42 -10.99
N ALA A 176 1.05 3.07 -12.17
CA ALA A 176 1.81 2.45 -13.25
C ALA A 176 3.01 3.32 -13.67
N SER A 177 2.81 4.64 -13.75
CA SER A 177 3.90 5.59 -14.03
C SER A 177 4.99 5.54 -12.97
N SER A 178 4.62 5.47 -11.70
CA SER A 178 5.58 5.35 -10.58
C SER A 178 6.38 4.07 -10.68
N ASP A 179 5.71 2.93 -10.94
CA ASP A 179 6.35 1.63 -11.10
C ASP A 179 7.39 1.63 -12.23
N HIS A 180 7.06 2.28 -13.36
CA HIS A 180 8.00 2.44 -14.47
C HIS A 180 9.23 3.29 -14.09
N PHE A 181 9.06 4.35 -13.29
CA PHE A 181 10.21 5.12 -12.78
C PHE A 181 11.07 4.31 -11.82
N VAL A 182 10.47 3.50 -10.93
CA VAL A 182 11.22 2.62 -10.03
C VAL A 182 12.05 1.63 -10.82
N ARG A 183 11.49 0.96 -11.84
CA ARG A 183 12.22 0.06 -12.74
C ARG A 183 13.33 0.78 -13.51
N ALA A 184 13.02 1.96 -14.06
CA ALA A 184 14.01 2.75 -14.80
C ALA A 184 15.20 3.17 -13.92
N PHE A 185 14.97 3.46 -12.64
CA PHE A 185 16.06 3.78 -11.71
C PHE A 185 16.91 2.56 -11.38
N HIS A 186 16.31 1.37 -11.30
CA HIS A 186 17.06 0.12 -11.21
C HIS A 186 17.92 -0.09 -12.44
N ASP A 187 17.33 -0.12 -13.62
CA ASP A 187 17.99 -0.46 -14.88
C ASP A 187 19.08 0.56 -15.29
N THR A 188 18.79 1.85 -15.05
CA THR A 188 19.69 2.93 -15.49
C THR A 188 20.81 3.22 -14.49
N TYR A 189 20.50 3.14 -13.20
CA TYR A 189 21.42 3.60 -12.15
C TYR A 189 21.85 2.50 -11.19
N GLY A 190 21.36 1.26 -11.37
CA GLY A 190 21.64 0.16 -10.45
C GLY A 190 21.07 0.37 -9.04
N LEU A 191 20.02 1.19 -8.89
CA LEU A 191 19.41 1.39 -7.58
C LEU A 191 18.79 0.09 -7.11
N PRO A 192 19.06 -0.40 -5.87
CA PRO A 192 18.45 -1.61 -5.35
C PRO A 192 16.97 -1.37 -5.05
N THR A 193 16.11 -1.71 -5.99
CA THR A 193 14.66 -1.48 -5.90
C THR A 193 13.89 -2.79 -5.91
N VAL A 194 12.71 -2.80 -5.28
CA VAL A 194 11.72 -3.85 -5.40
C VAL A 194 10.33 -3.23 -5.45
N ILE A 195 9.42 -3.85 -6.20
CA ILE A 195 8.02 -3.40 -6.34
C ILE A 195 7.09 -4.50 -5.82
N SER A 196 5.97 -4.12 -5.21
CA SER A 196 4.86 -5.05 -5.05
C SER A 196 3.56 -4.45 -5.56
N ASN A 197 2.74 -5.30 -6.18
CA ASN A 197 1.36 -4.99 -6.55
C ASN A 197 0.42 -5.79 -5.64
N CYS A 198 -0.43 -5.10 -4.89
CA CYS A 198 -1.32 -5.76 -3.95
C CYS A 198 -2.78 -5.68 -4.37
N SER A 199 -3.56 -6.67 -3.97
CA SER A 199 -5.01 -6.69 -4.09
C SER A 199 -5.69 -5.77 -3.06
N ASN A 200 -7.03 -5.72 -3.05
CA ASN A 200 -7.80 -4.87 -2.15
C ASN A 200 -7.57 -5.24 -0.68
N ASN A 201 -7.11 -4.29 0.11
CA ASN A 201 -6.86 -4.50 1.53
C ASN A 201 -8.10 -4.23 2.39
N TYR A 202 -8.23 -4.98 3.49
CA TYR A 202 -9.21 -4.74 4.54
C TYR A 202 -8.61 -4.95 5.93
N GLY A 203 -9.21 -4.33 6.95
CA GLY A 203 -8.79 -4.53 8.35
C GLY A 203 -8.87 -3.26 9.20
N PRO A 204 -8.33 -3.31 10.42
CA PRO A 204 -8.31 -2.17 11.35
C PRO A 204 -7.63 -0.94 10.74
N TYR A 205 -8.09 0.25 11.16
CA TYR A 205 -7.59 1.56 10.72
C TYR A 205 -7.88 1.93 9.26
N GLN A 206 -8.65 1.11 8.51
CA GLN A 206 -9.05 1.47 7.15
C GLN A 206 -9.94 2.72 7.15
N PHE A 207 -9.58 3.69 6.29
CA PHE A 207 -10.30 4.97 6.23
C PHE A 207 -11.77 4.78 5.81
N PRO A 208 -12.73 5.46 6.47
CA PRO A 208 -14.17 5.16 6.37
C PRO A 208 -14.84 5.58 5.05
N GLU A 209 -14.09 5.97 4.02
CA GLU A 209 -14.60 6.16 2.65
C GLU A 209 -14.58 4.87 1.81
N LYS A 210 -13.80 3.87 2.23
CA LYS A 210 -13.68 2.58 1.53
C LYS A 210 -14.87 1.67 1.86
N LEU A 211 -15.17 0.73 0.95
CA LEU A 211 -16.38 -0.10 0.99
C LEU A 211 -16.66 -0.71 2.37
N ILE A 212 -15.73 -1.46 2.93
CA ILE A 212 -15.96 -2.19 4.18
C ILE A 212 -16.25 -1.26 5.35
N PRO A 213 -15.37 -0.31 5.73
CA PRO A 213 -15.65 0.55 6.88
C PRO A 213 -16.82 1.51 6.65
N LEU A 214 -17.04 1.98 5.41
CA LEU A 214 -18.20 2.80 5.06
C LEU A 214 -19.52 2.05 5.34
N PHE A 215 -19.60 0.81 4.87
CA PHE A 215 -20.83 0.01 4.99
C PHE A 215 -21.08 -0.39 6.44
N ILE A 216 -20.06 -0.79 7.20
CA ILE A 216 -20.19 -1.05 8.65
C ILE A 216 -20.73 0.21 9.38
N ASN A 217 -20.18 1.39 9.09
CA ASN A 217 -20.66 2.65 9.69
C ASN A 217 -22.11 2.97 9.29
N ASN A 218 -22.46 2.72 8.03
CA ASN A 218 -23.81 2.97 7.54
C ASN A 218 -24.82 1.99 8.16
N ILE A 219 -24.50 0.71 8.27
CA ILE A 219 -25.34 -0.28 8.96
C ILE A 219 -25.60 0.16 10.41
N ARG A 220 -24.54 0.51 11.16
CA ARG A 220 -24.66 0.99 12.55
C ARG A 220 -25.57 2.22 12.70
N LYS A 221 -25.67 3.04 11.65
CA LYS A 221 -26.44 4.31 11.65
C LYS A 221 -27.77 4.20 10.90
N GLY A 222 -28.15 3.03 10.40
CA GLY A 222 -29.34 2.83 9.57
C GLY A 222 -29.33 3.64 8.28
N LYS A 223 -28.17 3.91 7.70
CA LYS A 223 -28.01 4.70 6.47
C LYS A 223 -27.95 3.80 5.23
N PRO A 224 -28.30 4.33 4.03
CA PRO A 224 -28.19 3.60 2.77
C PRO A 224 -26.79 3.03 2.52
N LEU A 225 -26.75 1.84 1.91
CA LEU A 225 -25.53 1.14 1.46
C LEU A 225 -25.43 1.31 -0.07
N PRO A 226 -24.66 2.28 -0.58
CA PRO A 226 -24.62 2.56 -2.01
C PRO A 226 -23.81 1.49 -2.76
N VAL A 227 -24.48 0.71 -3.60
CA VAL A 227 -23.87 -0.33 -4.43
C VAL A 227 -23.77 0.17 -5.85
N TYR A 228 -22.57 0.28 -6.40
CA TYR A 228 -22.33 0.67 -7.78
C TYR A 228 -22.86 -0.37 -8.76
N GLY A 229 -23.58 0.08 -9.80
CA GLY A 229 -24.19 -0.80 -10.79
C GLY A 229 -25.07 -1.86 -10.14
N LYS A 230 -24.76 -3.14 -10.37
CA LYS A 230 -25.41 -4.30 -9.74
C LYS A 230 -24.57 -4.95 -8.64
N GLY A 231 -23.38 -4.41 -8.35
CA GLY A 231 -22.44 -5.00 -7.40
C GLY A 231 -21.78 -6.30 -7.88
N GLU A 232 -21.74 -6.53 -9.19
CA GLU A 232 -21.18 -7.75 -9.81
C GLU A 232 -19.65 -7.71 -9.96
N ASN A 233 -19.02 -6.54 -9.73
CA ASN A 233 -17.56 -6.43 -9.78
C ASN A 233 -16.92 -7.35 -8.75
N VAL A 234 -15.86 -8.05 -9.18
CA VAL A 234 -15.12 -9.00 -8.35
C VAL A 234 -13.80 -8.36 -7.89
N ARG A 235 -13.50 -8.55 -6.61
CA ARG A 235 -12.23 -8.11 -6.00
C ARG A 235 -11.63 -9.24 -5.19
N ASP A 236 -10.31 -9.35 -5.24
CA ASP A 236 -9.55 -10.16 -4.30
C ASP A 236 -9.28 -9.35 -3.02
N TRP A 237 -9.46 -9.94 -1.86
CA TRP A 237 -9.39 -9.26 -0.57
C TRP A 237 -8.25 -9.81 0.28
N LEU A 238 -7.36 -8.91 0.69
CA LEU A 238 -6.16 -9.20 1.47
C LEU A 238 -6.25 -8.56 2.86
N TYR A 239 -6.07 -9.36 3.91
CA TYR A 239 -6.01 -8.82 5.27
C TYR A 239 -4.76 -7.96 5.46
N VAL A 240 -4.92 -6.78 6.04
CA VAL A 240 -3.86 -5.76 6.10
C VAL A 240 -2.61 -6.19 6.86
N GLU A 241 -2.76 -7.02 7.90
CA GLU A 241 -1.59 -7.54 8.63
C GLU A 241 -0.83 -8.59 7.82
N ASP A 242 -1.53 -9.37 6.99
CA ASP A 242 -0.89 -10.26 6.03
C ASP A 242 -0.10 -9.49 4.98
N HIS A 243 -0.65 -8.37 4.51
CA HIS A 243 0.07 -7.45 3.61
C HIS A 243 1.32 -6.87 4.30
N ALA A 244 1.21 -6.40 5.55
CA ALA A 244 2.35 -5.88 6.29
C ALA A 244 3.46 -6.94 6.47
N ARG A 245 3.08 -8.23 6.70
CA ARG A 245 4.03 -9.35 6.75
C ARG A 245 4.69 -9.63 5.39
N ALA A 246 3.92 -9.53 4.29
CA ALA A 246 4.48 -9.64 2.94
C ALA A 246 5.49 -8.53 2.65
N ILE A 247 5.14 -7.27 3.00
CA ILE A 247 6.04 -6.12 2.86
C ILE A 247 7.35 -6.34 3.63
N ASP A 248 7.26 -6.80 4.86
CA ASP A 248 8.42 -7.10 5.69
C ASP A 248 9.33 -8.16 5.05
N LEU A 249 8.74 -9.25 4.59
CA LEU A 249 9.48 -10.34 3.95
C LEU A 249 10.12 -9.89 2.63
N ILE A 250 9.38 -9.22 1.76
CA ILE A 250 9.91 -8.72 0.48
C ILE A 250 11.00 -7.66 0.71
N PHE A 251 10.83 -6.79 1.72
CA PHE A 251 11.83 -5.78 2.06
C PHE A 251 13.17 -6.39 2.44
N HIS A 252 13.18 -7.52 3.13
CA HIS A 252 14.41 -8.17 3.59
C HIS A 252 14.97 -9.21 2.61
N GLU A 253 14.12 -9.97 1.96
CA GLU A 253 14.50 -11.16 1.19
C GLU A 253 14.18 -11.09 -0.30
N GLY A 254 13.35 -10.12 -0.74
CA GLY A 254 13.01 -9.94 -2.15
C GLY A 254 14.25 -9.64 -2.99
N LYS A 255 14.25 -10.03 -4.26
CA LYS A 255 15.34 -9.79 -5.20
C LYS A 255 15.26 -8.37 -5.77
N ASP A 256 16.40 -7.70 -5.89
CA ASP A 256 16.47 -6.38 -6.51
C ASP A 256 16.05 -6.43 -7.99
N GLY A 257 15.31 -5.41 -8.41
CA GLY A 257 14.75 -5.30 -9.76
C GLY A 257 13.43 -6.06 -9.95
N GLU A 258 13.05 -6.93 -9.02
CA GLU A 258 11.88 -7.78 -9.15
C GLU A 258 10.58 -7.09 -8.72
N THR A 259 9.48 -7.63 -9.24
CA THR A 259 8.12 -7.32 -8.81
C THR A 259 7.50 -8.54 -8.15
N TYR A 260 6.74 -8.36 -7.07
CA TYR A 260 5.99 -9.39 -6.38
C TYR A 260 4.52 -9.02 -6.28
N ASN A 261 3.66 -9.92 -6.69
CA ASN A 261 2.23 -9.80 -6.49
C ASN A 261 1.83 -10.28 -5.08
N ILE A 262 0.95 -9.54 -4.41
CA ILE A 262 0.47 -9.87 -3.06
C ILE A 262 -1.06 -9.94 -3.09
N GLY A 263 -1.62 -11.14 -3.13
CA GLY A 263 -3.05 -11.40 -3.20
C GLY A 263 -3.54 -12.31 -2.08
N GLY A 264 -4.83 -12.19 -1.77
CA GLY A 264 -5.48 -13.00 -0.73
C GLY A 264 -5.96 -14.36 -1.21
N PHE A 265 -6.03 -14.62 -2.52
CA PHE A 265 -6.77 -15.73 -3.13
C PHE A 265 -8.21 -15.81 -2.60
N ASN A 266 -8.84 -14.66 -2.40
CA ASN A 266 -10.09 -14.47 -1.70
C ASN A 266 -11.02 -13.55 -2.50
N GLU A 267 -11.44 -14.06 -3.68
CA GLU A 267 -12.27 -13.31 -4.62
C GLU A 267 -13.74 -13.28 -4.18
N TRP A 268 -14.32 -12.09 -4.17
CA TRP A 268 -15.73 -11.86 -3.84
C TRP A 268 -16.36 -10.89 -4.83
N LYS A 269 -17.60 -11.17 -5.25
CA LYS A 269 -18.46 -10.15 -5.83
C LYS A 269 -18.82 -9.14 -4.74
N ASN A 270 -18.78 -7.85 -5.07
CA ASN A 270 -19.10 -6.81 -4.10
C ASN A 270 -20.45 -7.04 -3.41
N ILE A 271 -21.49 -7.44 -4.16
CA ILE A 271 -22.82 -7.68 -3.59
C ILE A 271 -22.85 -8.84 -2.59
N ASP A 272 -22.05 -9.91 -2.83
CA ASP A 272 -22.03 -11.06 -1.95
C ASP A 272 -21.22 -10.77 -0.68
N LEU A 273 -20.10 -10.06 -0.79
CA LEU A 273 -19.36 -9.54 0.36
C LEU A 273 -20.24 -8.63 1.22
N ILE A 274 -21.01 -7.72 0.61
CA ILE A 274 -21.92 -6.81 1.32
C ILE A 274 -22.95 -7.61 2.12
N LYS A 275 -23.52 -8.68 1.58
CA LYS A 275 -24.47 -9.53 2.31
C LYS A 275 -23.82 -10.21 3.52
N VAL A 276 -22.59 -10.77 3.35
CA VAL A 276 -21.82 -11.36 4.47
C VAL A 276 -21.58 -10.31 5.55
N MET A 277 -21.18 -9.09 5.16
CA MET A 277 -20.97 -7.98 6.11
C MET A 277 -22.24 -7.60 6.84
N ILE A 278 -23.40 -7.55 6.15
CA ILE A 278 -24.70 -7.26 6.76
C ILE A 278 -25.04 -8.32 7.81
N GLU A 279 -24.92 -9.60 7.47
CA GLU A 279 -25.19 -10.69 8.41
C GLU A 279 -24.32 -10.64 9.65
N ALA A 280 -23.02 -10.38 9.46
CA ALA A 280 -22.08 -10.26 10.57
C ALA A 280 -22.39 -9.02 11.44
N ALA A 281 -22.65 -7.87 10.82
CA ALA A 281 -22.96 -6.63 11.53
C ALA A 281 -24.30 -6.73 12.27
N ASP A 282 -25.35 -7.26 11.65
CA ASP A 282 -26.65 -7.46 12.29
C ASP A 282 -26.53 -8.36 13.53
N ARG A 283 -25.78 -9.45 13.42
CA ARG A 283 -25.52 -10.36 14.57
C ARG A 283 -24.81 -9.64 15.71
N LEU A 284 -23.79 -8.85 15.42
CA LEU A 284 -23.02 -8.10 16.43
C LEU A 284 -23.83 -6.98 17.07
N LEU A 285 -24.80 -6.41 16.34
CA LEU A 285 -25.71 -5.37 16.84
C LEU A 285 -26.94 -5.95 17.58
N GLY A 286 -27.09 -7.27 17.63
CA GLY A 286 -28.25 -7.95 18.25
C GLY A 286 -29.51 -7.91 17.37
N ASN A 287 -29.38 -7.63 16.09
CA ASN A 287 -30.48 -7.68 15.12
C ASN A 287 -30.70 -9.10 14.59
N THR A 288 -31.85 -9.35 13.99
CA THR A 288 -32.07 -10.58 13.21
C THR A 288 -31.19 -10.57 11.96
N PRO A 289 -30.57 -11.70 11.57
CA PRO A 289 -29.78 -11.77 10.35
C PRO A 289 -30.56 -11.26 9.13
N GLY A 290 -29.93 -10.38 8.35
CA GLY A 290 -30.55 -9.78 7.18
C GLY A 290 -31.46 -8.56 7.46
N HIS A 291 -31.56 -8.11 8.72
CA HIS A 291 -32.29 -6.89 9.07
C HIS A 291 -31.87 -5.68 8.23
N SER A 292 -30.59 -5.51 7.99
CA SER A 292 -30.03 -4.38 7.25
C SER A 292 -30.00 -4.55 5.72
N LEU A 293 -30.52 -5.66 5.16
CA LEU A 293 -30.57 -5.86 3.71
C LEU A 293 -31.37 -4.77 2.98
N GLY A 294 -32.43 -4.24 3.63
CA GLY A 294 -33.24 -3.15 3.09
C GLY A 294 -32.49 -1.81 2.93
N LEU A 295 -31.29 -1.69 3.47
CA LEU A 295 -30.43 -0.50 3.32
C LEU A 295 -29.69 -0.47 1.98
N ILE A 296 -29.60 -1.59 1.26
CA ILE A 296 -28.92 -1.67 -0.05
C ILE A 296 -29.63 -0.74 -1.03
N THR A 297 -28.84 0.17 -1.62
CA THR A 297 -29.31 1.13 -2.61
C THR A 297 -28.38 1.09 -3.83
N TYR A 298 -28.93 0.72 -4.97
CA TYR A 298 -28.15 0.68 -6.20
C TYR A 298 -27.98 2.10 -6.76
N VAL A 299 -26.74 2.46 -7.06
CA VAL A 299 -26.37 3.76 -7.62
C VAL A 299 -25.75 3.59 -9.01
N LYS A 300 -25.65 4.70 -9.77
CA LYS A 300 -25.00 4.69 -11.08
C LYS A 300 -23.55 4.18 -10.94
N ASP A 301 -23.14 3.30 -11.83
CA ASP A 301 -21.79 2.81 -11.84
C ASP A 301 -20.77 3.91 -12.19
N ARG A 302 -19.54 3.75 -11.70
CA ARG A 302 -18.45 4.71 -11.99
C ARG A 302 -17.92 4.52 -13.40
N ALA A 303 -17.38 5.60 -13.98
CA ALA A 303 -16.70 5.53 -15.26
C ALA A 303 -15.40 4.71 -15.16
N GLY A 304 -15.14 3.85 -16.16
CA GLY A 304 -13.95 3.01 -16.15
C GLY A 304 -13.87 2.01 -14.99
N HIS A 305 -15.03 1.50 -14.53
CA HIS A 305 -15.07 0.56 -13.42
C HIS A 305 -14.74 -0.84 -13.89
N ASP A 306 -13.53 -1.28 -13.63
CA ASP A 306 -13.03 -2.61 -14.00
C ASP A 306 -13.88 -3.73 -13.39
N LEU A 307 -14.12 -4.76 -14.20
CA LEU A 307 -15.05 -5.83 -13.85
C LEU A 307 -14.49 -6.77 -12.78
N ARG A 308 -13.26 -7.23 -12.95
CA ARG A 308 -12.63 -8.21 -12.04
C ARG A 308 -11.15 -7.91 -11.85
N TYR A 309 -10.70 -7.96 -10.61
CA TYR A 309 -9.31 -8.04 -10.22
C TYR A 309 -9.06 -9.36 -9.51
N ALA A 310 -8.07 -10.10 -9.96
CA ALA A 310 -7.58 -11.30 -9.32
C ALA A 310 -6.09 -11.41 -9.57
N ILE A 311 -5.32 -11.53 -8.51
CA ILE A 311 -3.86 -11.47 -8.57
C ILE A 311 -3.26 -12.82 -8.18
N ASP A 312 -2.21 -13.22 -8.90
CA ASP A 312 -1.47 -14.45 -8.63
C ASP A 312 -0.24 -14.13 -7.76
N SER A 313 -0.25 -14.58 -6.52
CA SER A 313 0.86 -14.42 -5.57
C SER A 313 1.73 -15.68 -5.42
N ARG A 314 1.65 -16.63 -6.35
CA ARG A 314 2.46 -17.87 -6.29
C ARG A 314 3.95 -17.60 -6.28
N LYS A 315 4.44 -16.61 -7.03
CA LYS A 315 5.86 -16.24 -7.01
C LYS A 315 6.32 -15.88 -5.59
N LEU A 316 5.54 -15.06 -4.87
CA LEU A 316 5.85 -14.69 -3.50
C LEU A 316 5.86 -15.91 -2.56
N HIS A 317 4.92 -16.84 -2.75
CA HIS A 317 4.90 -18.10 -2.01
C HIS A 317 6.10 -19.00 -2.32
N GLU A 318 6.38 -19.24 -3.61
CA GLU A 318 7.43 -20.15 -4.05
C GLU A 318 8.84 -19.64 -3.73
N GLU A 319 9.08 -18.33 -3.88
CA GLU A 319 10.41 -17.75 -3.65
C GLU A 319 10.65 -17.40 -2.18
N LEU A 320 9.64 -16.92 -1.46
CA LEU A 320 9.81 -16.37 -0.10
C LEU A 320 8.96 -17.07 0.97
N GLY A 321 8.13 -18.05 0.60
CA GLY A 321 7.34 -18.84 1.56
C GLY A 321 6.18 -18.09 2.21
N TRP A 322 5.71 -16.96 1.64
CA TRP A 322 4.60 -16.19 2.19
C TRP A 322 3.24 -16.77 1.80
N GLU A 323 2.32 -16.78 2.76
CA GLU A 323 0.90 -17.13 2.57
C GLU A 323 -0.01 -16.18 3.37
N PRO A 324 -1.21 -15.86 2.83
CA PRO A 324 -2.22 -15.16 3.61
C PRO A 324 -2.74 -16.04 4.75
N SER A 325 -2.91 -15.45 5.93
CA SER A 325 -3.37 -16.19 7.12
C SER A 325 -4.87 -16.09 7.35
N LEU A 326 -5.53 -15.11 6.74
CA LEU A 326 -6.93 -14.81 6.97
C LEU A 326 -7.67 -14.60 5.65
N GLN A 327 -8.81 -15.28 5.51
CA GLN A 327 -9.76 -15.11 4.41
C GLN A 327 -11.17 -14.87 4.98
N PHE A 328 -12.08 -14.30 4.18
CA PHE A 328 -13.49 -14.15 4.58
C PHE A 328 -14.22 -15.49 4.71
#